data_2729f2f9b556ca4261e9dc5cb5aef772
#
_entry.id   2729f2f9b556ca4261e9dc5cb5aef772
#
_cell.length_a   1.000
_cell.length_b   1.000
_cell.length_c   1.000
_cell.angle_alpha   90.00
_cell.angle_beta   90.00
_cell.angle_gamma   90.00
#
_symmetry.space_group_name_H-M   'P 1'
#
loop_
_entity.id
_entity.type
_entity.pdbx_description
1 polymer ?
#
loop_
_entity_poly.entity_id
_entity_poly.type
_entity_poly.pdbx_seq_one_letter_code
_entity_poly.pdbx_strand_id
1 'polypeptide(L)'
;MCRLFGLHAGTDVCTATFWLLDAPDSLADQSRRNPDGTGLGVFDERGRPQLDKQPMAAWEDAAFATEAHELTGTTFIAHVRYATTGALDVRNTHPFLQDGRIFAHNGVLEGLDVLGERLREVGTGDLVLGDTDSERVFALITASIRALDGDVTAGLTDAMKWLAANVPIYAVNVLLSTATDMWALRYPETHELCVLDRSGDAPTRALEFDLRTKRIHARSEHLCTRPSVVFATERMDEDPRWRLLEPGELVHVDAALQVDRSLILPDPVSYTHLTLPTIA
;
A
#
# COMPACT_ATOMS: atom_id res chain seq x y z
N MET A 1 1.11 14.49 -1.66
CA MET A 1 0.97 13.12 -2.24
C MET A 1 1.12 12.11 -1.12
N CYS A 2 0.18 11.17 -0.98
CA CYS A 2 0.22 10.12 0.05
C CYS A 2 1.44 9.20 -0.08
N ARG A 3 1.72 8.41 0.95
CA ARG A 3 2.77 7.37 0.93
C ARG A 3 2.18 6.02 1.23
N LEU A 4 2.52 5.05 0.39
CA LEU A 4 2.24 3.63 0.58
C LEU A 4 3.48 2.91 1.05
N PHE A 5 3.27 1.95 1.93
CA PHE A 5 4.25 0.98 2.36
C PHE A 5 3.60 -0.40 2.43
N GLY A 6 4.27 -1.43 1.90
CA GLY A 6 3.88 -2.84 2.00
C GLY A 6 5.10 -3.70 2.32
N LEU A 7 4.94 -4.67 3.21
CA LEU A 7 5.97 -5.66 3.53
C LEU A 7 5.34 -7.05 3.52
N HIS A 8 5.97 -7.97 2.79
CA HIS A 8 5.67 -9.40 2.84
C HIS A 8 6.92 -10.18 3.26
N ALA A 9 6.83 -10.89 4.38
CA ALA A 9 7.94 -11.66 4.96
C ALA A 9 7.77 -13.19 4.76
N GLY A 10 6.97 -13.59 3.78
CA GLY A 10 6.64 -15.00 3.54
C GLY A 10 5.86 -15.60 4.69
N THR A 11 6.33 -16.71 5.23
CA THR A 11 5.75 -17.37 6.40
C THR A 11 6.40 -16.91 7.72
N ASP A 12 7.41 -16.05 7.66
CA ASP A 12 8.13 -15.58 8.82
C ASP A 12 7.39 -14.43 9.51
N VAL A 13 7.15 -14.57 10.81
CA VAL A 13 6.59 -13.50 11.61
C VAL A 13 7.68 -12.48 11.95
N CYS A 14 7.43 -11.22 11.63
CA CYS A 14 8.35 -10.12 11.88
C CYS A 14 7.61 -8.87 12.39
N THR A 15 8.37 -7.81 12.69
CA THR A 15 7.86 -6.44 12.87
C THR A 15 8.25 -5.60 11.66
N ALA A 16 7.53 -4.52 11.40
CA ALA A 16 7.87 -3.55 10.36
C ALA A 16 8.61 -2.32 10.92
N THR A 17 9.09 -2.37 12.17
CA THR A 17 9.68 -1.26 12.93
C THR A 17 10.71 -0.46 12.15
N PHE A 18 11.67 -1.14 11.51
CA PHE A 18 12.72 -0.48 10.74
C PHE A 18 12.13 0.46 9.68
N TRP A 19 11.24 -0.05 8.85
CA TRP A 19 10.65 0.70 7.74
C TRP A 19 9.72 1.81 8.22
N LEU A 20 9.00 1.55 9.32
CA LEU A 20 8.03 2.51 9.84
C LEU A 20 8.68 3.64 10.63
N LEU A 21 9.79 3.36 11.36
CA LEU A 21 10.38 4.32 12.31
C LEU A 21 11.86 4.62 12.08
N ASP A 22 12.69 3.63 11.67
CA ASP A 22 14.16 3.71 11.79
C ASP A 22 14.89 3.86 10.44
N ALA A 23 14.23 3.59 9.32
CA ALA A 23 14.81 3.73 7.97
C ALA A 23 15.23 5.19 7.72
N PRO A 24 16.26 5.43 6.88
CA PRO A 24 16.73 6.78 6.54
C PRO A 24 15.65 7.73 6.04
N ASP A 25 14.64 7.21 5.33
CA ASP A 25 13.40 7.92 4.98
C ASP A 25 12.21 7.08 5.45
N SER A 26 12.08 6.93 6.77
CA SER A 26 11.02 6.14 7.41
C SER A 26 9.63 6.70 7.13
N LEU A 27 8.59 5.85 7.24
CA LEU A 27 7.22 6.30 7.04
C LEU A 27 6.82 7.41 8.03
N ALA A 28 7.30 7.35 9.28
CA ALA A 28 7.10 8.40 10.28
C ALA A 28 7.72 9.73 9.84
N ASP A 29 8.94 9.72 9.28
CA ASP A 29 9.57 10.95 8.76
C ASP A 29 8.85 11.49 7.52
N GLN A 30 8.41 10.61 6.62
CA GLN A 30 7.59 11.00 5.47
C GLN A 30 6.25 11.63 5.89
N SER A 31 5.69 11.23 7.03
CA SER A 31 4.42 11.78 7.56
C SER A 31 4.50 13.26 7.95
N ARG A 32 5.71 13.81 8.14
CA ARG A 32 5.89 15.26 8.34
C ARG A 32 5.46 16.08 7.13
N ARG A 33 5.53 15.48 5.94
CA ARG A 33 5.09 16.08 4.67
C ARG A 33 3.66 15.67 4.31
N ASN A 34 3.08 14.68 5.02
CA ASN A 34 1.77 14.09 4.78
C ASN A 34 1.02 13.90 6.12
N PRO A 35 0.54 14.98 6.75
CA PRO A 35 0.13 14.93 8.15
C PRO A 35 -1.34 14.52 8.38
N ASP A 36 -2.11 14.25 7.33
CA ASP A 36 -3.58 14.22 7.38
C ASP A 36 -4.18 12.86 7.77
N GLY A 37 -3.33 11.90 8.07
CA GLY A 37 -3.77 10.58 8.53
C GLY A 37 -2.66 9.54 8.43
N THR A 38 -2.71 8.58 9.35
CA THR A 38 -1.79 7.44 9.40
C THR A 38 -2.58 6.18 9.68
N GLY A 39 -2.14 5.07 9.12
CA GLY A 39 -2.68 3.79 9.50
C GLY A 39 -1.77 2.64 9.12
N LEU A 40 -1.92 1.58 9.90
CA LEU A 40 -1.19 0.32 9.80
C LEU A 40 -2.20 -0.82 9.78
N GLY A 41 -2.05 -1.74 8.84
CA GLY A 41 -2.78 -2.98 8.76
C GLY A 41 -1.80 -4.15 8.72
N VAL A 42 -2.09 -5.20 9.48
CA VAL A 42 -1.27 -6.39 9.58
C VAL A 42 -2.14 -7.64 9.68
N PHE A 43 -1.66 -8.76 9.16
CA PHE A 43 -2.23 -10.07 9.46
C PHE A 43 -1.40 -10.75 10.54
N ASP A 44 -2.07 -11.09 11.66
CA ASP A 44 -1.43 -11.79 12.78
C ASP A 44 -1.06 -13.25 12.39
N GLU A 45 -0.36 -13.95 13.28
CA GLU A 45 0.07 -15.34 13.10
C GLU A 45 -1.09 -16.34 12.83
N ARG A 46 -2.33 -15.91 13.10
CA ARG A 46 -3.55 -16.71 12.86
C ARG A 46 -4.26 -16.29 11.57
N GLY A 47 -3.65 -15.39 10.79
CA GLY A 47 -4.23 -14.85 9.58
C GLY A 47 -5.42 -13.91 9.81
N ARG A 48 -5.53 -13.29 11.00
CA ARG A 48 -6.59 -12.34 11.31
C ARG A 48 -6.10 -10.91 11.03
N PRO A 49 -6.87 -10.10 10.28
CA PRO A 49 -6.51 -8.72 10.03
C PRO A 49 -6.67 -7.88 11.31
N GLN A 50 -5.66 -7.06 11.58
CA GLN A 50 -5.67 -6.01 12.59
C GLN A 50 -5.38 -4.69 11.91
N LEU A 51 -6.20 -3.68 12.19
CA LEU A 51 -6.03 -2.34 11.65
C LEU A 51 -6.03 -1.33 12.78
N ASP A 52 -5.01 -0.48 12.78
CA ASP A 52 -5.05 0.78 13.52
C ASP A 52 -4.86 1.95 12.57
N LYS A 53 -5.62 3.03 12.77
CA LYS A 53 -5.58 4.21 11.93
C LYS A 53 -6.14 5.45 12.64
N GLN A 54 -5.46 6.57 12.43
CA GLN A 54 -5.80 7.85 13.02
C GLN A 54 -5.75 8.97 11.96
N PRO A 55 -6.64 9.97 12.03
CA PRO A 55 -6.60 11.12 11.12
C PRO A 55 -5.56 12.16 11.60
N MET A 56 -4.34 11.71 11.82
CA MET A 56 -3.20 12.53 12.28
C MET A 56 -1.88 11.98 11.74
N ALA A 57 -0.82 12.78 11.82
CA ALA A 57 0.50 12.39 11.34
C ALA A 57 1.15 11.30 12.18
N ALA A 58 1.83 10.33 11.56
CA ALA A 58 2.53 9.24 12.24
C ALA A 58 3.57 9.72 13.26
N TRP A 59 4.30 10.79 12.95
CA TRP A 59 5.35 11.33 13.84
C TRP A 59 4.79 11.96 15.12
N GLU A 60 3.49 12.30 15.15
CA GLU A 60 2.77 12.82 16.32
C GLU A 60 1.99 11.73 17.05
N ASP A 61 1.81 10.57 16.42
CA ASP A 61 0.98 9.49 16.92
C ASP A 61 1.80 8.51 17.78
N ALA A 62 1.68 8.63 19.10
CA ALA A 62 2.35 7.73 20.03
C ALA A 62 1.84 6.28 19.94
N ALA A 63 0.57 6.08 19.51
CA ALA A 63 0.02 4.75 19.30
C ALA A 63 0.69 4.09 18.09
N PHE A 64 0.84 4.81 16.96
CA PHE A 64 1.55 4.32 15.78
C PHE A 64 2.99 3.87 16.11
N ALA A 65 3.72 4.67 16.92
CA ALA A 65 5.07 4.30 17.33
C ALA A 65 5.09 3.01 18.16
N THR A 66 4.13 2.83 19.07
CA THR A 66 3.99 1.62 19.88
C THR A 66 3.66 0.42 19.01
N GLU A 67 2.69 0.54 18.13
CA GLU A 67 2.26 -0.50 17.21
C GLU A 67 3.37 -0.94 16.24
N ALA A 68 4.13 0.02 15.71
CA ALA A 68 5.28 -0.26 14.86
C ALA A 68 6.34 -1.12 15.57
N HIS A 69 6.44 -1.08 16.88
CA HIS A 69 7.32 -1.93 17.68
C HIS A 69 6.70 -3.27 18.10
N GLU A 70 5.40 -3.30 18.36
CA GLU A 70 4.73 -4.42 19.03
C GLU A 70 3.97 -5.34 18.04
N LEU A 71 3.42 -4.78 16.97
CA LEU A 71 2.66 -5.58 16.00
C LEU A 71 3.58 -6.50 15.21
N THR A 72 3.24 -7.78 15.26
CA THR A 72 3.95 -8.83 14.53
C THR A 72 3.01 -9.51 13.53
N GLY A 73 3.53 -9.88 12.38
CA GLY A 73 2.78 -10.56 11.35
C GLY A 73 3.64 -10.94 10.15
N THR A 74 3.00 -11.46 9.12
CA THR A 74 3.65 -11.90 7.87
C THR A 74 3.51 -10.87 6.76
N THR A 75 2.41 -10.11 6.77
CA THR A 75 2.13 -9.06 5.79
C THR A 75 1.71 -7.77 6.49
N PHE A 76 2.23 -6.65 6.00
CA PHE A 76 1.95 -5.32 6.51
C PHE A 76 1.58 -4.39 5.37
N ILE A 77 0.57 -3.54 5.57
CA ILE A 77 0.29 -2.38 4.73
C ILE A 77 0.20 -1.16 5.64
N ALA A 78 1.01 -0.14 5.37
CA ALA A 78 0.91 1.14 6.06
C ALA A 78 0.74 2.29 5.06
N HIS A 79 0.12 3.37 5.52
CA HIS A 79 -0.17 4.51 4.70
C HIS A 79 -0.10 5.81 5.51
N VAL A 80 0.52 6.84 4.93
CA VAL A 80 0.41 8.21 5.41
C VAL A 80 -0.30 9.08 4.39
N ARG A 81 -1.32 9.79 4.86
CA ARG A 81 -2.29 10.51 4.05
C ARG A 81 -1.88 11.97 3.84
N TYR A 82 -2.03 12.41 2.59
CA TYR A 82 -2.18 13.83 2.24
C TYR A 82 -3.58 13.99 1.67
N ALA A 83 -4.47 14.65 2.40
CA ALA A 83 -5.88 14.73 2.05
C ALA A 83 -6.10 15.63 0.83
N THR A 84 -6.58 15.05 -0.26
CA THR A 84 -7.07 15.75 -1.45
C THR A 84 -8.59 15.72 -1.53
N THR A 85 -9.21 14.70 -0.96
CA THR A 85 -10.65 14.46 -0.93
C THR A 85 -11.07 13.88 0.43
N GLY A 86 -12.30 14.11 0.84
CA GLY A 86 -12.88 13.63 2.09
C GLY A 86 -12.37 14.36 3.35
N ALA A 87 -13.18 14.36 4.39
CA ALA A 87 -12.84 14.98 5.68
C ALA A 87 -11.67 14.24 6.38
N LEU A 88 -11.04 14.90 7.34
CA LEU A 88 -10.10 14.27 8.27
C LEU A 88 -10.91 13.42 9.27
N ASP A 89 -11.12 12.18 8.91
CA ASP A 89 -11.93 11.20 9.64
C ASP A 89 -11.27 9.82 9.52
N VAL A 90 -11.39 9.00 10.57
CA VAL A 90 -10.89 7.61 10.59
C VAL A 90 -11.47 6.79 9.42
N ARG A 91 -12.73 7.02 9.05
CA ARG A 91 -13.38 6.35 7.93
C ARG A 91 -12.72 6.64 6.59
N ASN A 92 -12.09 7.82 6.45
CA ASN A 92 -11.38 8.26 5.25
C ASN A 92 -9.87 7.99 5.32
N THR A 93 -9.40 7.33 6.37
CA THR A 93 -7.98 7.01 6.58
C THR A 93 -7.71 5.56 6.18
N HIS A 94 -6.66 5.34 5.39
CA HIS A 94 -6.18 4.00 5.04
C HIS A 94 -5.47 3.30 6.22
N PRO A 95 -5.30 1.98 6.18
CA PRO A 95 -5.84 1.06 5.17
C PRO A 95 -7.33 0.75 5.38
N PHE A 96 -7.96 0.17 4.35
CA PHE A 96 -9.34 -0.33 4.40
C PHE A 96 -9.36 -1.85 4.50
N LEU A 97 -10.47 -2.39 5.03
CA LEU A 97 -10.69 -3.83 5.18
C LEU A 97 -12.03 -4.22 4.53
N GLN A 98 -12.00 -5.14 3.57
CA GLN A 98 -13.20 -5.75 2.98
C GLN A 98 -12.92 -7.23 2.71
N ASP A 99 -13.87 -8.10 3.05
CA ASP A 99 -13.78 -9.56 2.84
C ASP A 99 -12.45 -10.18 3.31
N GLY A 100 -11.92 -9.74 4.45
CA GLY A 100 -10.66 -10.26 4.98
C GLY A 100 -9.40 -9.85 4.20
N ARG A 101 -9.47 -8.81 3.37
CA ARG A 101 -8.34 -8.21 2.63
C ARG A 101 -8.07 -6.81 3.12
N ILE A 102 -6.79 -6.47 3.26
CA ILE A 102 -6.32 -5.12 3.61
C ILE A 102 -5.90 -4.41 2.34
N PHE A 103 -6.29 -3.14 2.19
CA PHE A 103 -6.09 -2.34 0.99
C PHE A 103 -5.64 -0.93 1.31
N ALA A 104 -4.69 -0.42 0.53
CA ALA A 104 -4.34 0.99 0.49
C ALA A 104 -4.11 1.47 -0.95
N HIS A 105 -4.40 2.74 -1.17
CA HIS A 105 -4.33 3.39 -2.47
C HIS A 105 -3.65 4.75 -2.36
N ASN A 106 -2.78 5.06 -3.31
CA ASN A 106 -2.22 6.38 -3.51
C ASN A 106 -2.55 6.85 -4.92
N GLY A 107 -3.44 7.83 -5.01
CA GLY A 107 -3.87 8.34 -6.29
C GLY A 107 -5.08 9.27 -6.19
N VAL A 108 -5.60 9.61 -7.35
CA VAL A 108 -6.82 10.40 -7.52
C VAL A 108 -7.55 9.92 -8.77
N LEU A 109 -8.86 9.68 -8.61
CA LEU A 109 -9.77 9.40 -9.71
C LEU A 109 -10.82 10.51 -9.81
N GLU A 110 -11.19 10.84 -11.03
CA GLU A 110 -12.36 11.67 -11.32
C GLU A 110 -13.56 10.78 -11.73
N GLY A 111 -14.75 11.38 -11.96
CA GLY A 111 -15.92 10.60 -12.39
C GLY A 111 -16.44 9.61 -11.35
N LEU A 112 -16.44 10.00 -10.07
CA LEU A 112 -16.90 9.15 -8.97
C LEU A 112 -18.38 8.80 -9.04
N ASP A 113 -19.18 9.53 -9.80
CA ASP A 113 -20.56 9.23 -10.13
C ASP A 113 -20.68 7.97 -11.00
N VAL A 114 -19.85 7.85 -12.05
CA VAL A 114 -19.76 6.66 -12.91
C VAL A 114 -19.35 5.43 -12.10
N LEU A 115 -18.32 5.58 -11.24
CA LEU A 115 -17.90 4.51 -10.35
C LEU A 115 -19.01 4.15 -9.34
N GLY A 116 -19.70 5.14 -8.78
CA GLY A 116 -20.82 4.94 -7.86
C GLY A 116 -22.01 4.22 -8.51
N GLU A 117 -22.31 4.48 -9.78
CA GLU A 117 -23.33 3.73 -10.55
C GLU A 117 -22.90 2.27 -10.73
N ARG A 118 -21.64 2.06 -11.09
CA ARG A 118 -21.11 0.70 -11.23
C ARG A 118 -21.18 -0.10 -9.93
N LEU A 119 -20.85 0.51 -8.78
CA LEU A 119 -20.92 -0.17 -7.48
C LEU A 119 -22.37 -0.55 -7.10
N ARG A 120 -23.36 0.26 -7.50
CA ARG A 120 -24.78 -0.10 -7.31
C ARG A 120 -25.19 -1.28 -8.20
N GLU A 121 -24.73 -1.30 -9.45
CA GLU A 121 -25.00 -2.41 -10.38
C GLU A 121 -24.44 -3.74 -9.88
N VAL A 122 -23.20 -3.74 -9.37
CA VAL A 122 -22.51 -4.95 -8.87
C VAL A 122 -22.84 -5.29 -7.40
N GLY A 123 -23.64 -4.44 -6.73
CA GLY A 123 -24.13 -4.70 -5.37
C GLY A 123 -23.08 -4.55 -4.27
N THR A 124 -22.10 -3.67 -4.43
CA THR A 124 -21.05 -3.42 -3.42
C THR A 124 -20.99 -1.98 -2.93
N GLY A 125 -22.00 -1.16 -3.22
CA GLY A 125 -22.07 0.22 -2.75
C GLY A 125 -22.10 0.36 -1.23
N ASP A 126 -22.62 -0.62 -0.51
CA ASP A 126 -22.68 -0.70 0.95
C ASP A 126 -21.33 -0.96 1.63
N LEU A 127 -20.33 -1.38 0.86
CA LEU A 127 -18.96 -1.53 1.36
C LEU A 127 -18.22 -0.18 1.50
N VAL A 128 -18.76 0.90 0.92
CA VAL A 128 -18.17 2.25 0.99
C VAL A 128 -18.75 2.97 2.21
N LEU A 129 -17.94 3.12 3.24
CA LEU A 129 -18.33 3.70 4.52
C LEU A 129 -17.93 5.18 4.67
N GLY A 130 -16.93 5.61 3.90
CA GLY A 130 -16.40 6.97 3.86
C GLY A 130 -16.71 7.69 2.55
N ASP A 131 -15.94 8.75 2.30
CA ASP A 131 -16.14 9.64 1.16
C ASP A 131 -15.05 9.52 0.08
N THR A 132 -14.02 8.66 0.30
CA THR A 132 -12.86 8.59 -0.56
C THR A 132 -13.12 7.82 -1.87
N ASP A 133 -12.41 8.19 -2.92
CA ASP A 133 -12.27 7.42 -4.15
C ASP A 133 -11.65 6.06 -3.89
N SER A 134 -10.68 5.99 -2.97
CA SER A 134 -9.94 4.80 -2.60
C SER A 134 -10.83 3.65 -2.12
N GLU A 135 -11.78 3.93 -1.24
CA GLU A 135 -12.71 2.92 -0.73
C GLU A 135 -13.68 2.44 -1.82
N ARG A 136 -14.07 3.32 -2.75
CA ARG A 136 -14.86 2.96 -3.94
C ARG A 136 -14.07 2.05 -4.89
N VAL A 137 -12.79 2.35 -5.13
CA VAL A 137 -11.90 1.45 -5.89
C VAL A 137 -11.83 0.08 -5.24
N PHE A 138 -11.68 0.03 -3.92
CA PHE A 138 -11.63 -1.24 -3.20
C PHE A 138 -12.96 -2.02 -3.28
N ALA A 139 -14.10 -1.34 -3.19
CA ALA A 139 -15.41 -1.96 -3.36
C ALA A 139 -15.60 -2.56 -4.76
N LEU A 140 -15.07 -1.91 -5.81
CA LEU A 140 -15.08 -2.46 -7.17
C LEU A 140 -14.16 -3.70 -7.27
N ILE A 141 -12.94 -3.64 -6.74
CA ILE A 141 -12.02 -4.78 -6.70
C ILE A 141 -12.68 -5.95 -5.96
N THR A 142 -13.32 -5.69 -4.82
CA THR A 142 -14.03 -6.70 -4.05
C THR A 142 -15.17 -7.35 -4.84
N ALA A 143 -15.93 -6.54 -5.61
CA ALA A 143 -16.98 -7.06 -6.49
C ALA A 143 -16.41 -7.99 -7.58
N SER A 144 -15.34 -7.57 -8.25
CA SER A 144 -14.69 -8.37 -9.31
C SER A 144 -14.11 -9.67 -8.75
N ILE A 145 -13.48 -9.64 -7.56
CA ILE A 145 -12.97 -10.85 -6.89
C ILE A 145 -14.13 -11.82 -6.57
N ARG A 146 -15.26 -11.33 -6.04
CA ARG A 146 -16.44 -12.15 -5.77
C ARG A 146 -17.01 -12.78 -7.06
N ALA A 147 -17.03 -12.00 -8.16
CA ALA A 147 -17.54 -12.47 -9.45
C ALA A 147 -16.64 -13.51 -10.13
N LEU A 148 -15.36 -13.59 -9.71
CA LEU A 148 -14.34 -14.51 -10.23
C LEU A 148 -13.95 -15.56 -9.19
N ASP A 149 -14.92 -16.05 -8.44
CA ASP A 149 -14.78 -17.17 -7.48
C ASP A 149 -13.66 -16.97 -6.44
N GLY A 150 -13.32 -15.72 -6.12
CA GLY A 150 -12.31 -15.38 -5.13
C GLY A 150 -10.88 -15.24 -5.68
N ASP A 151 -10.68 -15.38 -6.99
CA ASP A 151 -9.37 -15.12 -7.60
C ASP A 151 -9.01 -13.62 -7.51
N VAL A 152 -8.08 -13.32 -6.61
CA VAL A 152 -7.67 -11.93 -6.31
C VAL A 152 -6.93 -11.31 -7.49
N THR A 153 -6.03 -12.03 -8.15
CA THR A 153 -5.26 -11.53 -9.29
C THR A 153 -6.17 -11.23 -10.48
N ALA A 154 -7.08 -12.14 -10.79
CA ALA A 154 -8.05 -11.94 -11.86
C ALA A 154 -9.04 -10.81 -11.54
N GLY A 155 -9.55 -10.75 -10.28
CA GLY A 155 -10.49 -9.72 -9.84
C GLY A 155 -9.88 -8.31 -9.83
N LEU A 156 -8.64 -8.18 -9.35
CA LEU A 156 -7.91 -6.92 -9.39
C LEU A 156 -7.66 -6.48 -10.83
N THR A 157 -7.26 -7.42 -11.70
CA THR A 157 -7.05 -7.15 -13.13
C THR A 157 -8.34 -6.69 -13.82
N ASP A 158 -9.47 -7.35 -13.58
CA ASP A 158 -10.78 -7.00 -14.13
C ASP A 158 -11.22 -5.59 -13.68
N ALA A 159 -11.17 -5.33 -12.38
CA ALA A 159 -11.53 -4.04 -11.81
C ALA A 159 -10.69 -2.90 -12.38
N MET A 160 -9.37 -3.10 -12.50
CA MET A 160 -8.46 -2.08 -13.00
C MET A 160 -8.63 -1.81 -14.48
N LYS A 161 -8.92 -2.84 -15.30
CA LYS A 161 -9.29 -2.66 -16.72
C LYS A 161 -10.60 -1.90 -16.88
N TRP A 162 -11.60 -2.20 -16.02
CA TRP A 162 -12.84 -1.46 -16.04
C TRP A 162 -12.62 0.02 -15.69
N LEU A 163 -11.86 0.31 -14.61
CA LEU A 163 -11.51 1.68 -14.21
C LEU A 163 -10.80 2.43 -15.34
N ALA A 164 -9.77 1.84 -15.93
CA ALA A 164 -9.00 2.46 -17.00
C ALA A 164 -9.85 2.78 -18.25
N ALA A 165 -10.89 1.99 -18.50
CA ALA A 165 -11.79 2.18 -19.65
C ALA A 165 -12.92 3.18 -19.39
N ASN A 166 -13.32 3.44 -18.14
CA ASN A 166 -14.55 4.16 -17.83
C ASN A 166 -14.38 5.40 -16.96
N VAL A 167 -13.23 5.55 -16.28
CA VAL A 167 -13.00 6.61 -15.31
C VAL A 167 -11.70 7.34 -15.60
N PRO A 168 -11.67 8.69 -15.61
CA PRO A 168 -10.43 9.43 -15.71
C PRO A 168 -9.53 9.17 -14.49
N ILE A 169 -8.32 8.66 -14.73
CA ILE A 169 -7.35 8.30 -13.71
C ILE A 169 -6.16 9.24 -13.77
N TYR A 170 -5.92 9.99 -12.68
CA TYR A 170 -4.66 10.70 -12.52
C TYR A 170 -3.57 9.77 -12.00
N ALA A 171 -3.86 8.98 -10.97
CA ALA A 171 -3.03 7.91 -10.45
C ALA A 171 -3.88 6.89 -9.69
N VAL A 172 -3.47 5.62 -9.73
CA VAL A 172 -4.08 4.52 -8.97
C VAL A 172 -3.02 3.49 -8.60
N ASN A 173 -2.11 3.87 -7.70
CA ASN A 173 -1.17 2.92 -7.12
C ASN A 173 -1.85 2.18 -5.97
N VAL A 174 -1.81 0.86 -6.01
CA VAL A 174 -2.57 -0.02 -5.12
C VAL A 174 -1.63 -0.96 -4.39
N LEU A 175 -1.87 -1.15 -3.10
CA LEU A 175 -1.42 -2.30 -2.33
C LEU A 175 -2.65 -3.04 -1.79
N LEU A 176 -2.67 -4.36 -1.96
CA LEU A 176 -3.69 -5.25 -1.43
C LEU A 176 -3.00 -6.45 -0.81
N SER A 177 -3.43 -6.88 0.37
CA SER A 177 -2.91 -8.08 1.02
C SER A 177 -4.00 -8.96 1.59
N THR A 178 -3.69 -10.24 1.64
CA THR A 178 -4.34 -11.28 2.45
C THR A 178 -3.37 -11.71 3.55
N ALA A 179 -3.74 -12.75 4.29
CA ALA A 179 -2.85 -13.35 5.29
C ALA A 179 -1.59 -14.01 4.69
N THR A 180 -1.62 -14.35 3.39
CA THR A 180 -0.60 -15.14 2.72
C THR A 180 0.00 -14.50 1.49
N ASP A 181 -0.64 -13.49 0.94
CA ASP A 181 -0.27 -12.94 -0.36
C ASP A 181 -0.35 -11.42 -0.35
N MET A 182 0.43 -10.79 -1.23
CA MET A 182 0.41 -9.34 -1.44
C MET A 182 0.44 -9.01 -2.93
N TRP A 183 -0.33 -8.01 -3.31
CA TRP A 183 -0.37 -7.46 -4.67
C TRP A 183 -0.03 -5.98 -4.65
N ALA A 184 0.75 -5.55 -5.64
CA ALA A 184 1.09 -4.15 -5.87
C ALA A 184 0.86 -3.80 -7.34
N LEU A 185 0.18 -2.70 -7.61
CA LEU A 185 -0.05 -2.17 -8.96
C LEU A 185 0.37 -0.71 -9.02
N ARG A 186 1.09 -0.34 -10.05
CA ARG A 186 1.36 1.06 -10.42
C ARG A 186 0.63 1.42 -11.71
N TYR A 187 -0.18 2.51 -11.69
CA TYR A 187 -0.84 3.02 -12.90
C TYR A 187 -1.34 4.47 -12.74
N PRO A 188 -1.23 5.33 -13.76
CA PRO A 188 -0.25 5.28 -14.85
C PRO A 188 1.17 5.63 -14.36
N GLU A 189 1.96 6.39 -15.14
CA GLU A 189 3.33 6.79 -14.76
C GLU A 189 3.42 7.97 -13.78
N THR A 190 2.31 8.65 -13.50
CA THR A 190 2.26 9.92 -12.73
C THR A 190 2.79 9.82 -11.30
N HIS A 191 2.59 8.68 -10.63
CA HIS A 191 3.11 8.42 -9.29
C HIS A 191 4.05 7.22 -9.28
N GLU A 192 5.11 7.31 -8.48
CA GLU A 192 6.04 6.20 -8.30
C GLU A 192 5.46 5.14 -7.36
N LEU A 193 5.85 3.88 -7.60
CA LEU A 193 5.72 2.76 -6.69
C LEU A 193 6.90 1.84 -6.96
N CYS A 194 7.75 1.66 -5.96
CA CYS A 194 8.96 0.86 -6.04
C CYS A 194 8.78 -0.49 -5.33
N VAL A 195 9.56 -1.47 -5.76
CA VAL A 195 9.69 -2.77 -5.09
C VAL A 195 11.15 -3.03 -4.74
N LEU A 196 11.37 -3.57 -3.54
CA LEU A 196 12.64 -4.12 -3.09
C LEU A 196 12.46 -5.62 -2.85
N ASP A 197 13.00 -6.42 -3.76
CA ASP A 197 12.92 -7.87 -3.71
C ASP A 197 14.17 -8.44 -3.02
N ARG A 198 13.97 -9.00 -1.83
CA ARG A 198 14.96 -9.71 -1.01
C ARG A 198 14.60 -11.18 -0.82
N SER A 199 13.67 -11.72 -1.62
CA SER A 199 13.20 -13.11 -1.50
C SER A 199 14.30 -14.16 -1.67
N GLY A 200 15.30 -13.88 -2.51
CA GLY A 200 16.44 -14.76 -2.78
C GLY A 200 17.63 -14.62 -1.82
N ASP A 201 17.53 -13.75 -0.82
CA ASP A 201 18.64 -13.55 0.11
C ASP A 201 18.73 -14.75 1.06
N ALA A 202 19.86 -15.50 0.96
CA ALA A 202 20.31 -16.27 2.12
C ALA A 202 20.52 -15.27 3.28
N PRO A 203 20.30 -15.68 4.57
CA PRO A 203 20.51 -14.79 5.70
C PRO A 203 21.94 -14.25 5.68
N THR A 204 22.15 -13.21 4.90
CA THR A 204 23.45 -12.56 4.75
C THR A 204 23.62 -11.62 5.93
N ARG A 205 24.79 -11.78 6.58
CA ARG A 205 25.31 -10.93 7.67
C ARG A 205 24.66 -9.54 7.62
N ALA A 206 24.13 -9.13 8.76
CA ALA A 206 23.70 -7.77 9.02
C ALA A 206 24.55 -6.78 8.21
N LEU A 207 23.92 -6.05 7.29
CA LEU A 207 24.52 -4.82 6.81
C LEU A 207 24.66 -3.97 8.07
N GLU A 208 25.88 -3.92 8.63
CA GLU A 208 26.22 -2.93 9.62
C GLU A 208 26.10 -1.58 8.93
N PHE A 209 24.90 -0.99 9.00
CA PHE A 209 24.75 0.43 8.77
C PHE A 209 25.49 1.13 9.90
N ASP A 210 26.75 1.45 9.65
CA ASP A 210 27.53 2.35 10.49
C ASP A 210 27.01 3.79 10.28
N LEU A 211 25.80 4.04 10.74
CA LEU A 211 25.26 5.38 10.86
C LEU A 211 25.98 6.05 12.03
N ARG A 212 27.16 6.58 11.76
CA ARG A 212 27.91 7.46 12.65
C ARG A 212 27.22 8.82 12.78
N THR A 213 26.00 8.84 13.24
CA THR A 213 25.42 10.01 13.88
C THR A 213 25.39 9.76 15.40
N LYS A 214 25.94 10.69 16.14
CA LYS A 214 26.31 10.64 17.57
C LYS A 214 25.21 10.31 18.58
N ARG A 215 24.01 9.81 18.21
CA ARG A 215 22.89 9.60 19.14
C ARG A 215 22.01 8.36 18.95
N ILE A 216 22.15 7.53 17.91
CA ILE A 216 21.29 6.34 17.78
C ILE A 216 22.14 5.13 17.37
N HIS A 217 22.45 4.27 18.35
CA HIS A 217 22.79 2.88 18.07
C HIS A 217 21.50 2.08 18.02
N ALA A 218 20.76 2.14 16.91
CA ALA A 218 19.68 1.21 16.67
C ALA A 218 20.25 -0.02 15.99
N ARG A 219 20.57 -1.06 16.76
CA ARG A 219 20.77 -2.41 16.26
C ARG A 219 19.42 -2.99 15.88
N SER A 220 19.01 -2.77 14.63
CA SER A 220 17.93 -3.52 14.02
C SER A 220 18.46 -4.88 13.55
N GLU A 221 18.82 -5.77 14.46
CA GLU A 221 19.37 -7.10 14.15
C GLU A 221 18.37 -8.04 13.48
N HIS A 222 17.07 -7.72 13.42
CA HIS A 222 16.02 -8.63 12.98
C HIS A 222 15.46 -8.40 11.58
N LEU A 223 15.67 -7.24 10.96
CA LEU A 223 15.05 -6.90 9.67
C LEU A 223 15.98 -7.02 8.46
N CYS A 224 17.30 -7.02 8.65
CA CYS A 224 18.28 -7.11 7.57
C CYS A 224 18.64 -8.55 7.18
N THR A 225 18.10 -9.56 7.85
CA THR A 225 18.57 -10.96 7.71
C THR A 225 17.53 -11.93 7.16
N ARG A 226 16.28 -11.48 6.94
CA ARG A 226 15.20 -12.38 6.49
C ARG A 226 14.76 -12.06 5.07
N PRO A 227 14.47 -13.09 4.26
CA PRO A 227 13.82 -12.91 2.97
C PRO A 227 12.54 -12.09 3.11
N SER A 228 12.35 -11.14 2.22
CA SER A 228 11.14 -10.30 2.21
C SER A 228 10.99 -9.57 0.88
N VAL A 229 9.78 -9.12 0.61
CA VAL A 229 9.49 -8.19 -0.48
C VAL A 229 8.86 -6.93 0.11
N VAL A 230 9.38 -5.77 -0.26
CA VAL A 230 8.92 -4.47 0.22
C VAL A 230 8.43 -3.62 -0.94
N PHE A 231 7.30 -2.96 -0.76
CA PHE A 231 6.76 -1.98 -1.69
C PHE A 231 6.71 -0.61 -1.01
N ALA A 232 7.11 0.44 -1.71
CA ALA A 232 7.02 1.80 -1.19
C ALA A 232 6.88 2.82 -2.34
N THR A 233 6.18 3.93 -2.08
CA THR A 233 6.07 5.02 -3.05
C THR A 233 7.36 5.81 -3.22
N GLU A 234 8.25 5.78 -2.24
CA GLU A 234 9.61 6.31 -2.30
C GLU A 234 10.58 5.27 -1.76
N ARG A 235 11.82 5.26 -2.26
CA ARG A 235 12.86 4.39 -1.70
C ARG A 235 13.14 4.82 -0.26
N MET A 236 13.12 3.89 0.66
CA MET A 236 13.23 4.16 2.09
C MET A 236 14.66 4.00 2.61
N ASP A 237 15.54 3.39 1.80
CA ASP A 237 16.98 3.25 2.04
C ASP A 237 17.76 3.27 0.73
N GLU A 238 19.11 3.18 0.81
CA GLU A 238 20.03 3.21 -0.32
C GLU A 238 20.27 1.82 -0.96
N ASP A 239 19.44 0.82 -0.70
CA ASP A 239 19.61 -0.52 -1.30
C ASP A 239 19.49 -0.41 -2.84
N PRO A 240 20.53 -0.81 -3.60
CA PRO A 240 20.52 -0.65 -5.06
C PRO A 240 19.52 -1.56 -5.78
N ARG A 241 18.88 -2.51 -5.09
CA ARG A 241 17.87 -3.42 -5.64
C ARG A 241 16.48 -2.80 -5.74
N TRP A 242 16.24 -1.63 -5.17
CA TRP A 242 15.00 -0.92 -5.39
C TRP A 242 14.73 -0.72 -6.88
N ARG A 243 13.59 -1.20 -7.35
CA ARG A 243 13.12 -1.08 -8.72
C ARG A 243 11.79 -0.35 -8.77
N LEU A 244 11.67 0.61 -9.66
CA LEU A 244 10.37 1.23 -9.98
C LEU A 244 9.53 0.23 -10.78
N LEU A 245 8.25 0.05 -10.42
CA LEU A 245 7.30 -0.71 -11.22
C LEU A 245 7.03 0.01 -12.54
N GLU A 246 6.81 -0.75 -13.60
CA GLU A 246 6.35 -0.19 -14.88
C GLU A 246 4.89 0.29 -14.77
N PRO A 247 4.47 1.29 -15.56
CA PRO A 247 3.05 1.67 -15.64
C PRO A 247 2.20 0.48 -16.11
N GLY A 248 1.16 0.14 -15.33
CA GLY A 248 0.30 -1.01 -15.59
C GLY A 248 0.85 -2.35 -15.11
N GLU A 249 2.03 -2.37 -14.46
CA GLU A 249 2.60 -3.59 -13.89
C GLU A 249 1.88 -3.95 -12.58
N LEU A 250 1.37 -5.18 -12.55
CA LEU A 250 0.89 -5.87 -11.36
C LEU A 250 1.96 -6.85 -10.89
N VAL A 251 2.36 -6.72 -9.63
CA VAL A 251 3.26 -7.65 -8.94
C VAL A 251 2.44 -8.42 -7.91
N HIS A 252 2.54 -9.73 -7.91
CA HIS A 252 1.98 -10.63 -6.90
C HIS A 252 3.12 -11.32 -6.17
N VAL A 253 3.03 -11.40 -4.84
CA VAL A 253 3.98 -12.10 -3.97
C VAL A 253 3.19 -13.10 -3.14
N ASP A 254 3.53 -14.38 -3.24
CA ASP A 254 2.89 -15.46 -2.47
C ASP A 254 3.59 -15.72 -1.12
N ALA A 255 3.04 -16.66 -0.35
CA ALA A 255 3.58 -17.07 0.95
C ALA A 255 5.00 -17.66 0.89
N ALA A 256 5.44 -18.16 -0.27
CA ALA A 256 6.79 -18.65 -0.49
C ALA A 256 7.75 -17.55 -0.98
N LEU A 257 7.29 -16.28 -1.02
CA LEU A 257 7.96 -15.13 -1.59
C LEU A 257 8.30 -15.29 -3.09
N GLN A 258 7.50 -16.10 -3.81
CA GLN A 258 7.59 -16.10 -5.27
C GLN A 258 6.96 -14.81 -5.79
N VAL A 259 7.70 -14.14 -6.68
CA VAL A 259 7.32 -12.85 -7.23
C VAL A 259 6.90 -13.01 -8.68
N ASP A 260 5.60 -12.96 -8.91
CA ASP A 260 5.00 -12.98 -10.26
C ASP A 260 4.73 -11.54 -10.72
N ARG A 261 5.02 -11.28 -12.01
CA ARG A 261 4.87 -9.96 -12.62
C ARG A 261 4.08 -10.06 -13.90
N SER A 262 3.12 -9.16 -14.08
CA SER A 262 2.32 -9.10 -15.29
C SER A 262 2.00 -7.66 -15.66
N LEU A 263 2.04 -7.33 -16.94
CA LEU A 263 1.59 -6.04 -17.46
C LEU A 263 0.10 -6.17 -17.79
N ILE A 264 -0.77 -5.71 -16.87
CA ILE A 264 -2.22 -5.86 -17.00
C ILE A 264 -2.88 -4.69 -17.72
N LEU A 265 -2.20 -3.53 -17.77
CA LEU A 265 -2.63 -2.30 -18.44
C LEU A 265 -1.48 -1.78 -19.32
N PRO A 266 -1.26 -2.36 -20.52
CA PRO A 266 -0.08 -2.08 -21.33
C PRO A 266 -0.06 -0.67 -21.95
N ASP A 267 -1.24 -0.06 -22.12
CA ASP A 267 -1.39 1.27 -22.72
C ASP A 267 -2.00 2.24 -21.68
N PRO A 268 -1.17 2.94 -20.89
CA PRO A 268 -1.68 4.01 -20.06
C PRO A 268 -2.27 5.09 -20.96
N VAL A 269 -3.58 5.33 -20.85
CA VAL A 269 -4.22 6.45 -21.55
C VAL A 269 -3.63 7.72 -20.96
N SER A 270 -2.77 8.38 -21.72
CA SER A 270 -2.17 9.65 -21.31
C SER A 270 -3.24 10.74 -21.29
N TYR A 271 -3.84 10.97 -20.14
CA TYR A 271 -4.72 12.13 -19.93
C TYR A 271 -3.86 13.38 -19.72
N THR A 272 -3.43 13.98 -20.84
CA THR A 272 -2.59 15.19 -20.86
C THR A 272 -3.28 16.46 -20.33
N HIS A 273 -4.48 16.39 -19.77
CA HIS A 273 -5.27 17.56 -19.38
C HIS A 273 -5.86 17.55 -17.98
N LEU A 274 -5.49 16.60 -17.11
CA LEU A 274 -5.88 16.68 -15.70
C LEU A 274 -4.95 17.67 -14.98
N THR A 275 -5.33 18.94 -14.96
CA THR A 275 -4.72 19.91 -14.03
C THR A 275 -5.26 19.61 -12.64
N LEU A 276 -4.36 19.35 -11.68
CA LEU A 276 -4.74 19.31 -10.27
C LEU A 276 -5.51 20.58 -9.91
N PRO A 277 -6.65 20.49 -9.19
CA PRO A 277 -7.31 21.68 -8.70
C PRO A 277 -6.32 22.45 -7.83
N THR A 278 -6.05 23.69 -8.23
CA THR A 278 -5.25 24.63 -7.42
C THR A 278 -6.09 24.91 -6.18
N ILE A 279 -5.65 24.40 -5.04
CA ILE A 279 -6.24 24.75 -3.75
C ILE A 279 -5.86 26.19 -3.49
N ALA A 280 -6.83 27.10 -3.54
CA ALA A 280 -6.71 28.51 -3.17
C ALA A 280 -6.80 28.66 -1.65
#